data_bf71cdf3d27306d166224fb5746bbd87
#
_entry.id   bf71cdf3d27306d166224fb5746bbd87
#
_cell.length_a   1.000
_cell.length_b   1.000
_cell.length_c   1.000
_cell.angle_alpha   90.00
_cell.angle_beta   90.00
_cell.angle_gamma   90.00
#
_symmetry.space_group_name_H-M   'P 1'
#
loop_
_entity.id
_entity.type
_entity.pdbx_description
1 polymer ?
#
loop_
_entity_poly.entity_id
_entity_poly.type
_entity_poly.pdbx_seq_one_letter_code
_entity_poly.pdbx_strand_id
1 'polypeptide(L)'
;MTQIEATNLCRKILKEFDPNNVEKDNIISDLKTLRSHFLAIEDPMLTKTVRLAYEHLANNKSFDVEIEDFEATDEQSTFEYFVELLENYEHPFNRKELQEFKTALEQA
;
A
#
# COMPACT_ATOMS: atom_id res chain seq x y z
N MET A 1 -14.72 7.06 7.57
CA MET A 1 -13.93 7.56 6.44
C MET A 1 -14.66 7.22 5.15
N THR A 2 -14.79 8.16 4.24
CA THR A 2 -15.40 7.94 2.93
C THR A 2 -14.34 7.45 1.94
N GLN A 3 -14.79 6.99 0.76
CA GLN A 3 -13.88 6.63 -0.33
C GLN A 3 -13.02 7.83 -0.76
N ILE A 4 -13.61 9.02 -0.80
CA ILE A 4 -12.87 10.24 -1.15
C ILE A 4 -11.76 10.51 -0.12
N GLU A 5 -12.07 10.35 1.15
CA GLU A 5 -11.08 10.52 2.21
C GLU A 5 -9.96 9.47 2.12
N ALA A 6 -10.30 8.21 1.79
CA ALA A 6 -9.30 7.17 1.58
C ALA A 6 -8.39 7.49 0.40
N THR A 7 -8.96 7.96 -0.72
CA THR A 7 -8.18 8.39 -1.89
C THR A 7 -7.23 9.54 -1.52
N ASN A 8 -7.74 10.53 -0.78
CA ASN A 8 -6.92 11.66 -0.36
C ASN A 8 -5.81 11.24 0.59
N LEU A 9 -6.05 10.24 1.43
CA LEU A 9 -5.02 9.70 2.31
C LEU A 9 -3.91 9.00 1.51
N CYS A 10 -4.28 8.24 0.47
CA CYS A 10 -3.30 7.65 -0.44
C CYS A 10 -2.44 8.72 -1.11
N ARG A 11 -3.04 9.81 -1.57
CA ARG A 11 -2.31 10.93 -2.17
C ARG A 11 -1.37 11.60 -1.17
N LYS A 12 -1.81 11.72 0.09
CA LYS A 12 -0.97 12.25 1.16
C LYS A 12 0.27 11.37 1.38
N ILE A 13 0.08 10.05 1.41
CA ILE A 13 1.17 9.09 1.56
C ILE A 13 2.17 9.25 0.42
N LEU A 14 1.69 9.35 -0.83
CA LEU A 14 2.56 9.53 -1.99
C LEU A 14 3.34 10.84 -1.92
N LYS A 15 2.70 11.90 -1.45
CA LYS A 15 3.35 13.21 -1.33
C LYS A 15 4.43 13.22 -0.25
N GLU A 16 4.23 12.50 0.83
CA GLU A 16 5.17 12.44 1.96
C GLU A 16 6.21 11.34 1.80
N PHE A 17 6.10 10.52 0.77
CA PHE A 17 7.03 9.42 0.54
C PHE A 17 8.46 9.92 0.34
N ASP A 18 9.40 9.27 1.05
CA ASP A 18 10.83 9.54 0.94
C ASP A 18 11.54 8.21 0.71
N PRO A 19 12.17 8.00 -0.47
CA PRO A 19 12.87 6.75 -0.78
C PRO A 19 13.95 6.39 0.25
N ASN A 20 14.48 7.37 0.96
CA ASN A 20 15.54 7.18 1.97
C ASN A 20 14.97 6.90 3.36
N ASN A 21 13.66 6.99 3.53
CA ASN A 21 13.01 6.76 4.82
C ASN A 21 11.56 6.31 4.61
N VAL A 22 11.40 5.10 4.04
CA VAL A 22 10.08 4.54 3.71
C VAL A 22 9.30 4.12 4.97
N GLU A 23 10.00 3.89 6.08
CA GLU A 23 9.38 3.46 7.34
C GLU A 23 8.98 4.63 8.25
N LYS A 24 8.82 5.84 7.70
CA LYS A 24 8.38 6.99 8.49
C LYS A 24 7.12 6.67 9.29
N ASP A 25 7.10 7.14 10.54
CA ASP A 25 5.97 6.90 11.44
C ASP A 25 4.65 7.39 10.86
N ASN A 26 4.65 8.54 10.16
CA ASN A 26 3.44 9.06 9.56
C ASN A 26 2.92 8.18 8.42
N ILE A 27 3.80 7.58 7.62
CA ILE A 27 3.41 6.65 6.56
C ILE A 27 2.80 5.39 7.16
N ILE A 28 3.44 4.82 8.17
CA ILE A 28 2.91 3.64 8.86
C ILE A 28 1.57 3.96 9.52
N SER A 29 1.47 5.11 10.18
CA SER A 29 0.22 5.56 10.80
C SER A 29 -0.91 5.72 9.77
N ASP A 30 -0.61 6.31 8.62
CA ASP A 30 -1.58 6.51 7.55
C ASP A 30 -2.04 5.17 6.96
N LEU A 31 -1.13 4.22 6.79
CA LEU A 31 -1.49 2.88 6.33
C LEU A 31 -2.39 2.16 7.34
N LYS A 32 -2.14 2.35 8.65
CA LYS A 32 -3.03 1.80 9.68
C LYS A 32 -4.42 2.40 9.61
N THR A 33 -4.52 3.69 9.29
CA THR A 33 -5.80 4.36 9.09
C THR A 33 -6.53 3.80 7.87
N LEU A 34 -5.79 3.56 6.77
CA LEU A 34 -6.37 2.90 5.58
C LEU A 34 -6.88 1.51 5.90
N ARG A 35 -6.12 0.74 6.69
CA ARG A 35 -6.57 -0.58 7.10
C ARG A 35 -7.91 -0.51 7.84
N SER A 36 -8.06 0.45 8.75
CA SER A 36 -9.32 0.64 9.47
C SER A 36 -10.48 0.94 8.53
N HIS A 37 -10.23 1.73 7.48
CA HIS A 37 -11.24 2.00 6.46
C HIS A 37 -11.65 0.71 5.72
N PHE A 38 -10.68 -0.08 5.28
CA PHE A 38 -10.96 -1.32 4.56
C PHE A 38 -11.66 -2.35 5.45
N LEU A 39 -11.33 -2.38 6.73
CA LEU A 39 -12.03 -3.21 7.70
C LEU A 39 -13.50 -2.77 7.84
N ALA A 40 -13.73 -1.46 7.92
CA ALA A 40 -15.08 -0.90 8.08
C ALA A 40 -15.99 -1.18 6.88
N ILE A 41 -15.43 -1.20 5.65
CA ILE A 41 -16.20 -1.52 4.44
C ILE A 41 -16.22 -3.02 4.14
N GLU A 42 -15.72 -3.84 5.06
CA GLU A 42 -15.73 -5.29 4.96
C GLU A 42 -14.98 -5.82 3.73
N ASP A 43 -13.79 -5.28 3.49
CA ASP A 43 -12.90 -5.73 2.42
C ASP A 43 -11.72 -6.50 3.02
N PRO A 44 -11.86 -7.82 3.25
CA PRO A 44 -10.82 -8.58 3.94
C PRO A 44 -9.50 -8.67 3.17
N MET A 45 -9.56 -8.70 1.85
CA MET A 45 -8.34 -8.75 1.03
C MET A 45 -7.49 -7.51 1.26
N LEU A 46 -8.08 -6.32 1.13
CA LEU A 46 -7.35 -5.06 1.31
C LEU A 46 -6.96 -4.83 2.77
N THR A 47 -7.82 -5.21 3.72
CA THR A 47 -7.50 -5.11 5.15
C THR A 47 -6.21 -5.86 5.47
N LYS A 48 -6.09 -7.10 4.99
CA LYS A 48 -4.90 -7.91 5.21
C LYS A 48 -3.70 -7.38 4.43
N THR A 49 -3.90 -6.99 3.17
CA THR A 49 -2.80 -6.51 2.31
C THR A 49 -2.14 -5.27 2.92
N VAL A 50 -2.92 -4.31 3.38
CA VAL A 50 -2.39 -3.08 3.98
C VAL A 50 -1.67 -3.39 5.30
N ARG A 51 -2.20 -4.30 6.11
CA ARG A 51 -1.53 -4.73 7.35
C ARG A 51 -0.17 -5.36 7.05
N LEU A 52 -0.14 -6.26 6.10
CA LEU A 52 1.13 -6.90 5.70
C LEU A 52 2.12 -5.85 5.20
N ALA A 53 1.64 -4.85 4.46
CA ALA A 53 2.50 -3.78 3.93
C ALA A 53 3.15 -2.97 5.05
N TYR A 54 2.37 -2.48 6.02
CA TYR A 54 3.00 -1.65 7.06
C TYR A 54 3.85 -2.47 8.02
N GLU A 55 3.51 -3.74 8.25
CA GLU A 55 4.35 -4.63 9.05
C GLU A 55 5.69 -4.89 8.34
N HIS A 56 5.65 -5.08 7.02
CA HIS A 56 6.86 -5.27 6.23
C HIS A 56 7.77 -4.03 6.29
N LEU A 57 7.19 -2.85 6.14
CA LEU A 57 7.94 -1.59 6.26
C LEU A 57 8.59 -1.45 7.64
N ALA A 58 7.84 -1.74 8.69
CA ALA A 58 8.34 -1.61 10.07
C ALA A 58 9.46 -2.60 10.36
N ASN A 59 9.36 -3.84 9.85
CA ASN A 59 10.31 -4.89 10.15
C ASN A 59 11.55 -4.85 9.26
N ASN A 60 11.42 -4.45 8.00
CA ASN A 60 12.50 -4.50 7.03
C ASN A 60 13.05 -3.13 6.64
N LYS A 61 12.38 -2.07 7.05
CA LYS A 61 12.73 -0.67 6.72
C LYS A 61 12.83 -0.40 5.22
N SER A 62 12.12 -1.22 4.44
CA SER A 62 12.07 -1.13 2.99
C SER A 62 10.82 -1.83 2.49
N PHE A 63 10.46 -1.56 1.24
CA PHE A 63 9.34 -2.23 0.59
C PHE A 63 9.91 -2.97 -0.62
N ASP A 64 10.63 -4.04 -0.35
CA ASP A 64 11.41 -4.80 -1.33
C ASP A 64 10.70 -6.03 -1.87
N VAL A 65 9.38 -5.99 -1.93
CA VAL A 65 8.59 -7.06 -2.55
C VAL A 65 8.59 -6.93 -4.07
N GLU A 66 8.55 -8.06 -4.75
CA GLU A 66 8.53 -8.12 -6.21
C GLU A 66 7.22 -8.73 -6.69
N ILE A 67 6.65 -8.14 -7.73
CA ILE A 67 5.46 -8.68 -8.39
C ILE A 67 5.73 -8.76 -9.90
N GLU A 68 5.01 -9.65 -10.58
CA GLU A 68 5.06 -9.71 -12.04
C GLU A 68 4.51 -8.39 -12.63
N ASP A 69 4.91 -8.07 -13.85
CA ASP A 69 4.42 -6.94 -14.62
C ASP A 69 4.77 -5.56 -14.06
N PHE A 70 5.60 -5.49 -13.00
CA PHE A 70 6.10 -4.21 -12.52
C PHE A 70 7.58 -4.30 -12.15
N GLU A 71 8.35 -3.35 -12.64
CA GLU A 71 9.74 -3.15 -12.22
C GLU A 71 9.90 -1.72 -11.70
N ALA A 72 10.53 -1.59 -10.53
CA ALA A 72 10.81 -0.27 -9.98
C ALA A 72 11.81 0.48 -10.87
N THR A 73 11.59 1.79 -11.00
CA THR A 73 12.47 2.68 -11.73
C THR A 73 12.92 3.82 -10.82
N ASP A 74 13.81 4.67 -11.33
CA ASP A 74 14.22 5.87 -10.58
C ASP A 74 13.05 6.84 -10.38
N GLU A 75 12.03 6.76 -11.25
CA GLU A 75 10.87 7.64 -11.18
C GLU A 75 9.73 7.09 -10.33
N GLN A 76 9.65 5.76 -10.17
CA GLN A 76 8.59 5.13 -9.41
C GLN A 76 9.09 3.89 -8.68
N SER A 77 8.99 3.89 -7.37
CA SER A 77 9.31 2.75 -6.55
C SER A 77 8.13 1.76 -6.50
N THR A 78 8.40 0.55 -6.05
CA THR A 78 7.36 -0.47 -5.84
C THR A 78 6.32 -0.01 -4.83
N PHE A 79 6.75 0.69 -3.77
CA PHE A 79 5.82 1.22 -2.75
C PHE A 79 4.88 2.27 -3.36
N GLU A 80 5.41 3.18 -4.18
CA GLU A 80 4.57 4.18 -4.84
C GLU A 80 3.53 3.55 -5.75
N TYR A 81 3.94 2.54 -6.51
CA TYR A 81 3.00 1.79 -7.34
C TYR A 81 1.90 1.13 -6.50
N PHE A 82 2.28 0.50 -5.40
CA PHE A 82 1.33 -0.12 -4.47
C PHE A 82 0.29 0.89 -3.98
N VAL A 83 0.72 2.08 -3.55
CA VAL A 83 -0.19 3.10 -3.04
C VAL A 83 -1.08 3.67 -4.15
N GLU A 84 -0.54 3.82 -5.37
CA GLU A 84 -1.35 4.24 -6.52
C GLU A 84 -2.47 3.25 -6.82
N LEU A 85 -2.20 1.95 -6.69
CA LEU A 85 -3.26 0.93 -6.84
C LEU A 85 -4.33 1.10 -5.76
N LEU A 86 -3.94 1.38 -4.53
CA LEU A 86 -4.87 1.60 -3.43
C LEU A 86 -5.75 2.83 -3.65
N GLU A 87 -5.23 3.85 -4.33
CA GLU A 87 -5.97 5.07 -4.64
C GLU A 87 -7.24 4.78 -5.46
N ASN A 88 -7.19 3.76 -6.31
CA ASN A 88 -8.33 3.32 -7.13
C ASN A 88 -8.61 1.83 -6.87
N TYR A 89 -8.74 1.47 -5.61
CA TYR A 89 -8.82 0.07 -5.18
C TYR A 89 -10.02 -0.69 -5.74
N GLU A 90 -11.07 -0.01 -6.18
CA GLU A 90 -12.27 -0.67 -6.73
C GLU A 90 -12.09 -1.13 -8.18
N HIS A 91 -11.09 -0.60 -8.89
CA HIS A 91 -10.85 -0.98 -10.27
C HIS A 91 -10.40 -2.45 -10.35
N PRO A 92 -11.03 -3.29 -11.21
CA PRO A 92 -10.70 -4.72 -11.27
C PRO A 92 -9.24 -5.04 -11.52
N PHE A 93 -8.57 -4.29 -12.40
CA PHE A 93 -7.14 -4.46 -12.65
C PHE A 93 -6.33 -4.20 -11.38
N ASN A 94 -6.66 -3.11 -10.67
CA ASN A 94 -5.95 -2.74 -9.45
C ASN A 94 -6.16 -3.79 -8.35
N ARG A 95 -7.37 -4.34 -8.23
CA ARG A 95 -7.64 -5.39 -7.25
C ARG A 95 -6.81 -6.64 -7.54
N LYS A 96 -6.65 -7.00 -8.80
CA LYS A 96 -5.82 -8.14 -9.20
C LYS A 96 -4.37 -7.92 -8.81
N GLU A 97 -3.82 -6.75 -9.10
CA GLU A 97 -2.45 -6.40 -8.73
C GLU A 97 -2.26 -6.35 -7.21
N LEU A 98 -3.24 -5.81 -6.48
CA LEU A 98 -3.20 -5.78 -5.02
C LEU A 98 -3.24 -7.19 -4.43
N GLN A 99 -3.96 -8.12 -5.06
CA GLN A 99 -3.94 -9.52 -4.67
C GLN A 99 -2.55 -10.13 -4.85
N GLU A 100 -1.85 -9.75 -5.91
CA GLU A 100 -0.46 -10.19 -6.15
C GLU A 100 0.48 -9.63 -5.08
N PHE A 101 0.31 -8.39 -4.67
CA PHE A 101 1.05 -7.80 -3.55
C PHE A 101 0.80 -8.57 -2.25
N LYS A 102 -0.46 -8.92 -1.99
CA LYS A 102 -0.81 -9.71 -0.82
C LYS A 102 -0.03 -11.01 -0.79
N THR A 103 -0.01 -11.74 -1.90
CA THR A 103 0.70 -13.01 -2.02
C THR A 103 2.21 -12.82 -1.83
N ALA A 104 2.78 -11.80 -2.47
CA ALA A 104 4.21 -11.50 -2.34
C ALA A 104 4.59 -11.13 -0.90
N LEU A 105 3.77 -10.34 -0.24
CA LEU A 105 4.01 -9.94 1.16
C LEU A 105 3.87 -11.13 2.12
N GLU A 106 2.95 -12.05 1.85
CA GLU A 106 2.80 -13.26 2.64
C GLU A 106 4.02 -14.17 2.57
N GLN A 107 4.74 -14.13 1.46
CA GLN A 107 5.93 -14.95 1.21
C GLN A 107 7.24 -14.25 1.61
N ALA A 108 7.17 -12.98 1.91
CA ALA A 108 8.35 -12.19 2.24
C ALA A 108 8.91 -12.50 3.64
#